data_352a063b4dd2205ef1dae7479ed831af
#
_entry.id   352a063b4dd2205ef1dae7479ed831af
#
_cell.length_a   1.000
_cell.length_b   1.000
_cell.length_c   1.000
_cell.angle_alpha   90.00
_cell.angle_beta   90.00
_cell.angle_gamma   90.00
#
_symmetry.space_group_name_H-M   'P 1'
#
loop_
_entity.id
_entity.type
_entity.pdbx_description
1 polymer ?
#
loop_
_entity_poly.entity_id
_entity_poly.type
_entity_poly.pdbx_seq_one_letter_code
_entity_poly.pdbx_strand_id
1 'polypeptide(L)'
;MQKYLLPIMLLCVLVGCGRKDIVILFDNDAHCAVEGYAHMASLKDQAKLETPYVTVVSAGDFLQGDVVGSISKGQYIIDIMNEVPYDYVTLGNHEFDYSVPRMLEMMRKLNAKVLCCNFSEITQKGDVPMFPAYAIKKYGPIKVGYVGVTTPTTITSSTPTYFLDENGEPRYTFYMEETFDLVQKAVDEVRAKGADYVVLLSHLGDNTYPISSRDLIPATHGIDVILDGHAHNVFIEHQPDANGDTLIFCSTGSKFVNIGRLTFTKDGETKIELIPSVSSQEKYIPVSERIMKTIKRISNAIEEQVSEVVGYSEIAMPDYDSKGNRLVRNQETELSCILSDAMRWAGGTQLGCIHGGSIRAAIPQGDITLGSVMAVLPFNNSLASVRMTGQQLVDALEVSVATWPVENGDFHIFSGLRYTIDPRIKSSVVFDENGFFESVGERRRVVSAEIEQQDGTWKPICQDSVYTLSGLNYTLINRGASGMFRYSEPMTYEPIKDTEILVQYLRHIGDTVRATTFSDRPRFLIVRK
;
A
#
# COMPACT_ATOMS: atom_id res chain seq x y z
N MET A 1 59.17 -60.66 -23.53
CA MET A 1 58.02 -60.18 -22.70
C MET A 1 57.95 -58.68 -22.87
N GLN A 2 57.17 -58.20 -23.79
CA GLN A 2 57.00 -56.78 -24.13
C GLN A 2 55.76 -56.25 -23.40
N LYS A 3 55.95 -55.32 -22.47
CA LYS A 3 54.86 -54.68 -21.70
C LYS A 3 54.35 -53.49 -22.51
N TYR A 4 53.09 -53.59 -22.98
CA TYR A 4 52.38 -52.47 -23.55
C TYR A 4 51.85 -51.59 -22.44
N LEU A 5 52.34 -50.36 -22.31
CA LEU A 5 51.74 -49.28 -21.53
C LEU A 5 50.68 -48.59 -22.41
N LEU A 6 49.41 -48.72 -21.99
CA LEU A 6 48.30 -47.97 -22.56
C LEU A 6 48.27 -46.60 -21.92
N PRO A 7 48.28 -45.47 -22.67
CA PRO A 7 48.10 -44.16 -22.06
C PRO A 7 46.64 -43.94 -21.73
N ILE A 8 46.31 -43.73 -20.47
CA ILE A 8 44.99 -43.26 -20.05
C ILE A 8 44.88 -41.79 -20.45
N MET A 9 44.11 -41.54 -21.48
CA MET A 9 43.74 -40.20 -21.93
C MET A 9 42.69 -39.64 -21.00
N LEU A 10 43.09 -38.80 -20.04
CA LEU A 10 42.19 -38.09 -19.10
C LEU A 10 41.40 -37.05 -19.90
N LEU A 11 40.16 -37.39 -20.28
CA LEU A 11 39.22 -36.48 -20.92
C LEU A 11 38.77 -35.43 -19.91
N CYS A 12 39.47 -34.31 -19.80
CA CYS A 12 38.97 -33.15 -19.08
C CYS A 12 37.75 -32.61 -19.83
N VAL A 13 36.53 -33.02 -19.37
CA VAL A 13 35.31 -32.35 -19.75
C VAL A 13 35.38 -30.94 -19.19
N LEU A 14 35.81 -29.98 -19.96
CA LEU A 14 35.61 -28.56 -19.74
C LEU A 14 34.08 -28.34 -19.75
N VAL A 15 33.44 -28.44 -18.56
CA VAL A 15 32.11 -27.90 -18.38
C VAL A 15 32.24 -26.41 -18.57
N GLY A 16 32.00 -25.96 -19.80
CA GLY A 16 31.98 -24.55 -20.14
C GLY A 16 30.94 -23.86 -19.23
N CYS A 17 31.46 -23.00 -18.32
CA CYS A 17 30.62 -22.09 -17.53
C CYS A 17 30.16 -20.96 -18.48
N GLY A 18 29.36 -21.32 -19.49
CA GLY A 18 28.76 -20.36 -20.41
C GLY A 18 27.69 -19.52 -19.69
N ARG A 19 27.46 -18.31 -20.15
CA ARG A 19 26.32 -17.49 -19.72
C ARG A 19 25.04 -18.30 -19.90
N LYS A 20 24.14 -18.22 -18.90
CA LYS A 20 22.77 -18.74 -18.95
C LYS A 20 21.82 -17.61 -18.67
N ASP A 21 20.60 -17.75 -19.09
CA ASP A 21 19.55 -16.78 -18.78
C ASP A 21 19.38 -16.66 -17.27
N ILE A 22 19.19 -15.44 -16.79
CA ILE A 22 18.87 -15.13 -15.39
C ILE A 22 17.41 -14.69 -15.37
N VAL A 23 16.57 -15.40 -14.64
CA VAL A 23 15.15 -15.10 -14.50
C VAL A 23 14.90 -14.51 -13.12
N ILE A 24 14.28 -13.33 -13.08
CA ILE A 24 13.82 -12.66 -11.87
C ILE A 24 12.30 -12.58 -11.95
N LEU A 25 11.61 -13.30 -11.07
CA LEU A 25 10.17 -13.18 -10.89
C LEU A 25 9.91 -12.14 -9.82
N PHE A 26 8.90 -11.30 -10.03
CA PHE A 26 8.63 -10.21 -9.11
C PHE A 26 7.14 -9.89 -8.95
N ASP A 27 6.81 -9.33 -7.80
CA ASP A 27 5.53 -8.72 -7.47
C ASP A 27 5.73 -7.43 -6.71
N ASN A 28 4.65 -6.69 -6.57
CA ASN A 28 4.48 -5.54 -5.70
C ASN A 28 3.03 -5.52 -5.19
N ASP A 29 2.79 -4.84 -4.07
CA ASP A 29 1.45 -4.58 -3.52
C ASP A 29 0.57 -5.85 -3.45
N ALA A 30 1.14 -6.94 -2.93
CA ALA A 30 0.44 -8.22 -2.79
C ALA A 30 -0.77 -8.12 -1.86
N HIS A 31 -0.75 -7.22 -0.87
CA HIS A 31 -1.86 -6.92 0.04
C HIS A 31 -2.61 -8.16 0.52
N CYS A 32 -1.86 -9.17 0.97
CA CYS A 32 -2.39 -10.41 1.50
C CYS A 32 -3.21 -11.26 0.51
N ALA A 33 -3.11 -11.05 -0.81
CA ALA A 33 -3.76 -11.89 -1.81
C ALA A 33 -3.06 -13.25 -1.92
N VAL A 34 -3.42 -14.16 -1.00
CA VAL A 34 -2.66 -15.39 -0.71
C VAL A 34 -2.56 -16.35 -1.89
N GLU A 35 -3.58 -16.42 -2.78
CA GLU A 35 -3.57 -17.30 -3.96
C GLU A 35 -2.44 -16.94 -4.93
N GLY A 36 -2.07 -15.66 -5.03
CA GLY A 36 -0.98 -15.19 -5.89
C GLY A 36 0.37 -15.83 -5.57
N TYR A 37 0.63 -16.14 -4.30
CA TYR A 37 1.85 -16.84 -3.90
C TYR A 37 1.91 -18.27 -4.43
N ALA A 38 0.77 -18.93 -4.63
CA ALA A 38 0.71 -20.26 -5.24
C ALA A 38 1.04 -20.22 -6.74
N HIS A 39 0.63 -19.16 -7.44
CA HIS A 39 1.03 -18.89 -8.82
C HIS A 39 2.51 -18.55 -8.93
N MET A 40 3.03 -17.66 -8.06
CA MET A 40 4.45 -17.30 -7.99
C MET A 40 5.34 -18.55 -7.80
N ALA A 41 4.97 -19.44 -6.87
CA ALA A 41 5.71 -20.67 -6.63
C ALA A 41 5.74 -21.58 -7.86
N SER A 42 4.61 -21.71 -8.57
CA SER A 42 4.53 -22.51 -9.80
C SER A 42 5.40 -21.93 -10.91
N LEU A 43 5.36 -20.62 -11.15
CA LEU A 43 6.22 -19.95 -12.12
C LEU A 43 7.71 -20.10 -11.77
N LYS A 44 8.06 -20.02 -10.47
CA LYS A 44 9.43 -20.28 -10.01
C LYS A 44 9.89 -21.68 -10.35
N ASP A 45 9.04 -22.69 -10.13
CA ASP A 45 9.37 -24.08 -10.43
C ASP A 45 9.50 -24.30 -11.94
N GLN A 46 8.66 -23.67 -12.77
CA GLN A 46 8.80 -23.69 -14.23
C GLN A 46 10.11 -23.01 -14.68
N ALA A 47 10.41 -21.82 -14.20
CA ALA A 47 11.65 -21.10 -14.54
C ALA A 47 12.91 -21.90 -14.19
N LYS A 48 12.88 -22.69 -13.10
CA LYS A 48 14.00 -23.57 -12.72
C LYS A 48 14.24 -24.72 -13.70
N LEU A 49 13.25 -25.10 -14.51
CA LEU A 49 13.44 -26.07 -15.57
C LEU A 49 14.18 -25.46 -16.79
N GLU A 50 14.06 -24.14 -16.97
CA GLU A 50 14.70 -23.39 -18.07
C GLU A 50 16.14 -22.99 -17.72
N THR A 51 16.37 -22.55 -16.48
CA THR A 51 17.68 -22.06 -16.00
C THR A 51 17.87 -22.33 -14.51
N PRO A 52 19.11 -22.61 -14.04
CA PRO A 52 19.41 -22.70 -12.60
C PRO A 52 19.43 -21.31 -11.92
N TYR A 53 19.36 -20.22 -12.67
CA TYR A 53 19.49 -18.85 -12.18
C TYR A 53 18.12 -18.17 -12.06
N VAL A 54 17.37 -18.53 -11.02
CA VAL A 54 16.06 -17.98 -10.72
C VAL A 54 16.11 -17.24 -9.40
N THR A 55 15.49 -16.07 -9.36
CA THR A 55 15.35 -15.21 -8.17
C THR A 55 13.92 -14.74 -8.08
N VAL A 56 13.38 -14.62 -6.86
CA VAL A 56 12.05 -14.05 -6.60
C VAL A 56 12.21 -12.84 -5.71
N VAL A 57 11.60 -11.72 -6.10
CA VAL A 57 11.69 -10.45 -5.36
C VAL A 57 10.32 -9.82 -5.18
N SER A 58 10.16 -8.97 -4.16
CA SER A 58 8.95 -8.16 -3.96
C SER A 58 9.32 -6.69 -3.73
N ALA A 59 8.54 -5.81 -4.32
CA ALA A 59 8.67 -4.37 -4.15
C ALA A 59 7.76 -3.82 -3.04
N GLY A 60 7.44 -4.62 -2.00
CA GLY A 60 6.77 -4.18 -0.78
C GLY A 60 5.25 -4.30 -0.78
N ASP A 61 4.63 -3.90 0.34
CA ASP A 61 3.19 -3.96 0.62
C ASP A 61 2.60 -5.37 0.57
N PHE A 62 3.19 -6.30 1.33
CA PHE A 62 2.73 -7.68 1.39
C PHE A 62 2.03 -8.05 2.71
N LEU A 63 2.32 -7.37 3.87
CA LEU A 63 1.84 -7.80 5.20
C LEU A 63 0.39 -7.47 5.49
N GLN A 64 -0.18 -6.44 4.87
CA GLN A 64 -1.48 -5.86 5.18
C GLN A 64 -2.36 -5.73 3.93
N GLY A 65 -3.68 -5.82 4.08
CA GLY A 65 -4.65 -5.57 2.98
C GLY A 65 -5.83 -6.53 2.94
N ASP A 66 -5.86 -7.56 3.80
CA ASP A 66 -6.96 -8.52 3.91
C ASP A 66 -7.06 -9.09 5.34
N VAL A 67 -8.15 -9.82 5.61
CA VAL A 67 -8.45 -10.46 6.90
C VAL A 67 -7.31 -11.35 7.40
N VAL A 68 -6.67 -12.10 6.51
CA VAL A 68 -5.55 -13.00 6.84
C VAL A 68 -4.36 -12.22 7.42
N GLY A 69 -4.06 -11.05 6.87
CA GLY A 69 -3.06 -10.13 7.39
C GLY A 69 -3.46 -9.53 8.74
N SER A 70 -4.69 -9.03 8.83
CA SER A 70 -5.22 -8.35 10.02
C SER A 70 -5.27 -9.26 11.25
N ILE A 71 -5.81 -10.47 11.13
CA ILE A 71 -5.90 -11.45 12.24
C ILE A 71 -4.52 -11.87 12.72
N SER A 72 -3.59 -12.15 11.79
CA SER A 72 -2.26 -12.66 12.14
C SER A 72 -1.22 -11.56 12.39
N LYS A 73 -1.58 -10.29 12.12
CA LYS A 73 -0.65 -9.14 12.06
C LYS A 73 0.57 -9.49 11.20
N GLY A 74 0.30 -9.99 9.98
CA GLY A 74 1.27 -10.35 8.97
C GLY A 74 1.93 -11.73 9.11
N GLN A 75 1.77 -12.47 10.24
CA GLN A 75 2.47 -13.74 10.45
C GLN A 75 2.17 -14.78 9.36
N TYR A 76 0.90 -14.96 8.98
CA TYR A 76 0.52 -15.95 7.98
C TYR A 76 1.10 -15.63 6.59
N ILE A 77 1.27 -14.35 6.27
CA ILE A 77 1.91 -13.94 5.01
C ILE A 77 3.39 -14.33 5.01
N ILE A 78 4.10 -14.05 6.12
CA ILE A 78 5.50 -14.47 6.27
C ILE A 78 5.64 -15.99 6.14
N ASP A 79 4.75 -16.77 6.74
CA ASP A 79 4.77 -18.24 6.66
C ASP A 79 4.63 -18.70 5.19
N ILE A 80 3.72 -18.10 4.42
CA ILE A 80 3.51 -18.41 3.00
C ILE A 80 4.72 -17.97 2.16
N MET A 81 5.23 -16.74 2.35
CA MET A 81 6.38 -16.22 1.61
C MET A 81 7.64 -17.08 1.84
N ASN A 82 7.83 -17.59 3.06
CA ASN A 82 8.93 -18.50 3.38
C ASN A 82 8.82 -19.84 2.64
N GLU A 83 7.62 -20.29 2.33
CA GLU A 83 7.42 -21.48 1.50
C GLU A 83 7.65 -21.22 0.00
N VAL A 84 7.38 -20.02 -0.52
CA VAL A 84 7.65 -19.61 -1.92
C VAL A 84 9.15 -19.41 -2.19
N PRO A 85 9.96 -19.34 -1.24
CA PRO A 85 11.22 -18.69 -0.89
C PRO A 85 11.58 -17.49 -1.78
N TYR A 86 11.16 -16.31 -1.33
CA TYR A 86 11.66 -15.03 -1.84
C TYR A 86 13.15 -14.87 -1.50
N ASP A 87 13.88 -14.20 -2.39
CA ASP A 87 15.31 -13.92 -2.21
C ASP A 87 15.54 -12.52 -1.62
N TYR A 88 14.86 -11.51 -2.17
CA TYR A 88 14.95 -10.10 -1.74
C TYR A 88 13.58 -9.47 -1.71
N VAL A 89 13.39 -8.55 -0.77
CA VAL A 89 12.21 -7.69 -0.70
C VAL A 89 12.64 -6.27 -0.31
N THR A 90 11.89 -5.25 -0.74
CA THR A 90 11.89 -3.95 -0.08
C THR A 90 10.65 -3.81 0.81
N LEU A 91 10.57 -2.71 1.56
CA LEU A 91 9.41 -2.39 2.39
C LEU A 91 8.47 -1.47 1.62
N GLY A 92 7.18 -1.66 1.75
CA GLY A 92 6.19 -0.65 1.46
C GLY A 92 5.74 0.06 2.75
N ASN A 93 4.78 0.97 2.64
CA ASN A 93 4.24 1.66 3.80
C ASN A 93 3.34 0.76 4.67
N HIS A 94 2.69 -0.23 4.09
CA HIS A 94 1.78 -1.13 4.80
C HIS A 94 2.49 -2.23 5.61
N GLU A 95 3.80 -2.40 5.49
CA GLU A 95 4.58 -3.22 6.42
C GLU A 95 4.56 -2.63 7.83
N PHE A 96 4.35 -1.32 7.98
CA PHE A 96 4.36 -0.60 9.25
C PHE A 96 3.01 -0.50 9.95
N ASP A 97 1.92 -0.93 9.35
CA ASP A 97 0.55 -0.79 9.87
C ASP A 97 0.30 -1.51 11.20
N TYR A 98 1.11 -2.50 11.51
CA TYR A 98 1.06 -3.22 12.80
C TYR A 98 2.14 -2.74 13.79
N SER A 99 2.74 -1.56 13.60
CA SER A 99 3.83 -0.92 14.31
C SER A 99 5.23 -1.30 13.83
N VAL A 100 6.21 -0.41 14.07
CA VAL A 100 7.63 -0.67 13.75
C VAL A 100 8.17 -1.91 14.47
N PRO A 101 7.95 -2.12 15.79
CA PRO A 101 8.39 -3.34 16.47
C PRO A 101 7.83 -4.63 15.85
N ARG A 102 6.55 -4.61 15.41
CA ARG A 102 5.93 -5.78 14.77
C ARG A 102 6.49 -6.01 13.37
N MET A 103 6.68 -4.95 12.58
CA MET A 103 7.36 -5.04 11.28
C MET A 103 8.74 -5.68 11.44
N LEU A 104 9.57 -5.19 12.37
CA LEU A 104 10.91 -5.74 12.62
C LEU A 104 10.87 -7.21 13.06
N GLU A 105 9.85 -7.61 13.84
CA GLU A 105 9.64 -9.02 14.19
C GLU A 105 9.36 -9.86 12.94
N MET A 106 8.47 -9.39 12.06
CA MET A 106 8.12 -10.10 10.83
C MET A 106 9.31 -10.21 9.87
N MET A 107 10.06 -9.12 9.68
CA MET A 107 11.25 -9.12 8.81
C MET A 107 12.35 -10.07 9.33
N ARG A 108 12.48 -10.24 10.66
CA ARG A 108 13.40 -11.25 11.24
C ARG A 108 12.96 -12.70 11.00
N LYS A 109 11.65 -12.95 10.84
CA LYS A 109 11.10 -14.27 10.53
C LYS A 109 11.06 -14.58 9.04
N LEU A 110 11.13 -13.56 8.19
CA LEU A 110 11.18 -13.71 6.75
C LEU A 110 12.55 -14.23 6.32
N ASN A 111 12.57 -15.28 5.49
CA ASN A 111 13.82 -15.86 4.95
C ASN A 111 14.44 -14.97 3.86
N ALA A 112 13.66 -14.14 3.18
CA ALA A 112 14.17 -13.17 2.20
C ALA A 112 15.03 -12.10 2.90
N LYS A 113 16.03 -11.58 2.16
CA LYS A 113 16.81 -10.44 2.63
C LYS A 113 16.05 -9.14 2.35
N VAL A 114 15.76 -8.38 3.39
CA VAL A 114 15.16 -7.05 3.27
C VAL A 114 16.23 -6.04 2.85
N LEU A 115 15.92 -5.21 1.88
CA LEU A 115 16.76 -4.14 1.37
C LEU A 115 16.01 -2.81 1.48
N CYS A 116 16.62 -1.81 2.11
CA CYS A 116 16.05 -0.47 2.20
C CYS A 116 17.15 0.54 2.48
N CYS A 117 17.38 1.48 1.55
CA CYS A 117 18.48 2.45 1.65
C CYS A 117 18.12 3.69 2.47
N ASN A 118 16.83 3.96 2.66
CA ASN A 118 16.35 5.23 3.23
C ASN A 118 15.58 5.10 4.55
N PHE A 119 15.65 3.98 5.26
CA PHE A 119 15.03 3.81 6.58
C PHE A 119 16.06 3.64 7.68
N SER A 120 16.05 4.55 8.67
CA SER A 120 17.03 4.58 9.77
C SER A 120 16.38 4.86 11.12
N GLU A 121 17.02 4.37 12.20
CA GLU A 121 16.73 4.79 13.56
C GLU A 121 17.60 5.99 13.92
N ILE A 122 16.98 7.06 14.42
CA ILE A 122 17.63 8.28 14.87
C ILE A 122 18.25 8.00 16.24
N THR A 123 19.55 8.20 16.40
CA THR A 123 20.25 8.01 17.68
C THR A 123 21.11 9.24 18.02
N GLN A 124 21.46 9.38 19.30
CA GLN A 124 22.36 10.46 19.75
C GLN A 124 23.76 10.42 19.11
N LYS A 125 24.16 9.29 18.50
CA LYS A 125 25.47 9.10 17.87
C LYS A 125 25.41 9.20 16.34
N GLY A 126 24.27 9.58 15.79
CA GLY A 126 23.94 9.59 14.38
C GLY A 126 22.98 8.48 14.01
N ASP A 127 22.42 8.57 12.81
CA ASP A 127 21.39 7.66 12.34
C ASP A 127 21.95 6.30 11.96
N VAL A 128 21.21 5.25 12.31
CA VAL A 128 21.60 3.86 12.08
C VAL A 128 20.66 3.23 11.05
N PRO A 129 21.15 2.85 9.85
CA PRO A 129 20.33 2.16 8.86
C PRO A 129 19.73 0.87 9.42
N MET A 130 18.42 0.71 9.26
CA MET A 130 17.68 -0.45 9.79
C MET A 130 17.90 -1.71 8.94
N PHE A 131 18.19 -1.54 7.65
CA PHE A 131 18.41 -2.63 6.70
C PHE A 131 19.59 -2.31 5.77
N PRO A 132 20.22 -3.33 5.15
CA PRO A 132 21.17 -3.10 4.07
C PRO A 132 20.53 -2.36 2.90
N ALA A 133 21.22 -1.38 2.34
CA ALA A 133 20.74 -0.63 1.17
C ALA A 133 20.62 -1.53 -0.07
N TYR A 134 21.50 -2.54 -0.19
CA TYR A 134 21.57 -3.40 -1.37
C TYR A 134 22.13 -4.80 -1.06
N ALA A 135 21.99 -5.68 -2.06
CA ALA A 135 22.67 -6.97 -2.12
C ALA A 135 23.20 -7.24 -3.53
N ILE A 136 24.24 -8.06 -3.64
CA ILE A 136 24.78 -8.54 -4.93
C ILE A 136 24.67 -10.05 -4.98
N LYS A 137 24.01 -10.57 -6.02
CA LYS A 137 23.91 -12.02 -6.28
C LYS A 137 24.70 -12.39 -7.53
N LYS A 138 25.46 -13.48 -7.44
CA LYS A 138 26.28 -13.97 -8.54
C LYS A 138 25.58 -15.11 -9.27
N TYR A 139 25.49 -15.00 -10.58
CA TYR A 139 24.90 -15.98 -11.49
C TYR A 139 25.94 -16.44 -12.51
N GLY A 140 26.75 -17.39 -12.13
CA GLY A 140 27.94 -17.75 -12.91
C GLY A 140 28.92 -16.59 -13.02
N PRO A 141 29.20 -16.10 -14.25
CA PRO A 141 30.10 -14.94 -14.44
C PRO A 141 29.40 -13.59 -14.19
N ILE A 142 28.08 -13.53 -14.17
CA ILE A 142 27.28 -12.30 -14.08
C ILE A 142 26.96 -11.99 -12.63
N LYS A 143 27.03 -10.72 -12.26
CA LYS A 143 26.59 -10.17 -10.98
C LYS A 143 25.40 -9.24 -11.19
N VAL A 144 24.33 -9.46 -10.44
CA VAL A 144 23.17 -8.55 -10.39
C VAL A 144 23.12 -7.92 -9.00
N GLY A 145 23.08 -6.59 -8.97
CA GLY A 145 22.86 -5.81 -7.78
C GLY A 145 21.35 -5.56 -7.59
N TYR A 146 20.88 -5.69 -6.37
CA TYR A 146 19.52 -5.37 -5.96
C TYR A 146 19.61 -4.25 -4.93
N VAL A 147 18.94 -3.14 -5.19
CA VAL A 147 18.85 -1.97 -4.28
C VAL A 147 17.40 -1.87 -3.83
N GLY A 148 17.15 -1.49 -2.58
CA GLY A 148 15.79 -1.31 -2.07
C GLY A 148 15.55 0.13 -1.61
N VAL A 149 14.36 0.68 -1.89
CA VAL A 149 13.90 1.99 -1.41
C VAL A 149 12.40 1.93 -1.09
N THR A 150 11.99 2.61 -0.02
CA THR A 150 10.59 2.76 0.36
C THR A 150 10.16 4.22 0.29
N THR A 151 8.83 4.47 0.22
CA THR A 151 8.34 5.84 0.19
C THR A 151 8.57 6.54 1.54
N PRO A 152 9.16 7.74 1.56
CA PRO A 152 9.28 8.53 2.78
C PRO A 152 7.92 8.94 3.37
N THR A 153 6.86 8.97 2.55
CA THR A 153 5.49 9.22 3.02
C THR A 153 4.94 8.11 3.90
N THR A 154 5.69 7.02 4.12
CA THR A 154 5.34 5.95 5.08
C THR A 154 4.94 6.49 6.45
N ILE A 155 5.57 7.58 6.92
CA ILE A 155 5.20 8.21 8.20
C ILE A 155 3.74 8.69 8.18
N THR A 156 3.28 9.26 7.07
CA THR A 156 1.93 9.81 6.93
C THR A 156 0.92 8.78 6.41
N SER A 157 1.34 7.84 5.59
CA SER A 157 0.48 6.82 4.98
C SER A 157 0.29 5.56 5.85
N SER A 158 1.11 5.38 6.89
CA SER A 158 0.89 4.42 7.97
C SER A 158 0.40 5.18 9.23
N THR A 159 0.82 4.79 10.43
CA THR A 159 0.42 5.44 11.69
C THR A 159 1.59 6.28 12.25
N PRO A 160 1.58 7.62 12.11
CA PRO A 160 2.73 8.47 12.47
C PRO A 160 3.29 8.25 13.87
N THR A 161 2.43 7.99 14.86
CA THR A 161 2.88 7.75 16.24
C THR A 161 3.74 6.49 16.41
N TYR A 162 3.73 5.57 15.45
CA TYR A 162 4.61 4.39 15.49
C TYR A 162 6.09 4.73 15.24
N PHE A 163 6.36 5.92 14.68
CA PHE A 163 7.71 6.39 14.36
C PHE A 163 8.29 7.34 15.41
N LEU A 164 7.54 7.59 16.50
CA LEU A 164 7.94 8.44 17.61
C LEU A 164 8.49 7.61 18.78
N ASP A 165 9.26 8.25 19.64
CA ASP A 165 9.68 7.71 20.92
C ASP A 165 8.61 7.95 22.01
N GLU A 166 8.89 7.56 23.26
CA GLU A 166 8.01 7.74 24.42
C GLU A 166 7.76 9.20 24.81
N ASN A 167 8.59 10.13 24.32
CA ASN A 167 8.46 11.58 24.55
C ASN A 167 7.71 12.28 23.40
N GLY A 168 7.35 11.53 22.33
CA GLY A 168 6.72 12.06 21.14
C GLY A 168 7.71 12.66 20.12
N GLU A 169 9.01 12.43 20.30
CA GLU A 169 10.06 12.88 19.38
C GLU A 169 10.30 11.82 18.27
N PRO A 170 10.73 12.24 17.07
CA PRO A 170 11.03 11.32 15.97
C PRO A 170 12.10 10.29 16.36
N ARG A 171 11.76 9.01 16.33
CA ARG A 171 12.68 7.89 16.54
C ARG A 171 13.18 7.30 15.24
N TYR A 172 12.41 7.41 14.15
CA TYR A 172 12.75 6.84 12.85
C TYR A 172 12.60 7.90 11.77
N THR A 173 13.39 7.75 10.69
CA THR A 173 13.35 8.64 9.53
C THR A 173 13.45 7.85 8.22
N PHE A 174 12.89 8.42 7.15
CA PHE A 174 12.95 7.89 5.78
C PHE A 174 13.64 8.86 4.80
N TYR A 175 14.17 9.99 5.26
CA TYR A 175 14.98 10.94 4.49
C TYR A 175 14.31 11.42 3.19
N MET A 176 13.25 12.22 3.31
CA MET A 176 12.47 12.69 2.16
C MET A 176 13.34 13.35 1.09
N GLU A 177 14.18 14.32 1.47
CA GLU A 177 14.99 15.10 0.54
C GLU A 177 16.19 14.31 0.00
N GLU A 178 16.78 13.45 0.82
CA GLU A 178 18.00 12.72 0.47
C GLU A 178 17.72 11.36 -0.18
N THR A 179 16.45 10.98 -0.38
CA THR A 179 16.08 9.65 -0.88
C THR A 179 16.79 9.31 -2.20
N PHE A 180 16.83 10.25 -3.15
CA PHE A 180 17.46 9.99 -4.47
C PHE A 180 18.97 9.87 -4.35
N ASP A 181 19.60 10.67 -3.50
CA ASP A 181 21.04 10.60 -3.23
C ASP A 181 21.42 9.28 -2.56
N LEU A 182 20.58 8.78 -1.64
CA LEU A 182 20.78 7.48 -1.00
C LEU A 182 20.66 6.32 -1.98
N VAL A 183 19.70 6.38 -2.91
CA VAL A 183 19.56 5.40 -4.00
C VAL A 183 20.79 5.48 -4.91
N GLN A 184 21.19 6.68 -5.39
CA GLN A 184 22.36 6.83 -6.25
C GLN A 184 23.62 6.29 -5.60
N LYS A 185 23.85 6.63 -4.32
CA LYS A 185 24.98 6.10 -3.55
C LYS A 185 25.00 4.58 -3.51
N ALA A 186 23.84 3.94 -3.28
CA ALA A 186 23.74 2.48 -3.24
C ALA A 186 24.03 1.87 -4.63
N VAL A 187 23.54 2.50 -5.71
CA VAL A 187 23.81 2.10 -7.11
C VAL A 187 25.31 2.20 -7.42
N ASP A 188 25.96 3.31 -7.07
CA ASP A 188 27.39 3.53 -7.29
C ASP A 188 28.24 2.47 -6.57
N GLU A 189 27.91 2.16 -5.31
CA GLU A 189 28.58 1.12 -4.54
C GLU A 189 28.43 -0.27 -5.17
N VAL A 190 27.25 -0.60 -5.68
CA VAL A 190 26.95 -1.86 -6.35
C VAL A 190 27.74 -1.96 -7.67
N ARG A 191 27.75 -0.89 -8.47
CA ARG A 191 28.53 -0.81 -9.72
C ARG A 191 30.03 -0.91 -9.45
N ALA A 192 30.54 -0.19 -8.44
CA ALA A 192 31.95 -0.24 -8.04
C ALA A 192 32.38 -1.65 -7.60
N LYS A 193 31.46 -2.48 -7.06
CA LYS A 193 31.69 -3.90 -6.74
C LYS A 193 31.57 -4.82 -7.96
N GLY A 194 31.37 -4.25 -9.14
CA GLY A 194 31.39 -4.95 -10.43
C GLY A 194 30.07 -5.64 -10.75
N ALA A 195 28.92 -5.08 -10.38
CA ALA A 195 27.64 -5.55 -10.85
C ALA A 195 27.46 -5.24 -12.34
N ASP A 196 27.09 -6.26 -13.12
CA ASP A 196 26.79 -6.15 -14.53
C ASP A 196 25.41 -5.51 -14.76
N TYR A 197 24.44 -5.82 -13.87
CA TYR A 197 23.09 -5.27 -13.87
C TYR A 197 22.71 -4.76 -12.49
N VAL A 198 21.88 -3.71 -12.45
CA VAL A 198 21.29 -3.16 -11.21
C VAL A 198 19.77 -3.13 -11.34
N VAL A 199 19.09 -3.80 -10.41
CA VAL A 199 17.63 -3.81 -10.25
C VAL A 199 17.26 -3.04 -8.99
N LEU A 200 16.50 -1.97 -9.14
CA LEU A 200 15.94 -1.22 -8.03
C LEU A 200 14.57 -1.81 -7.67
N LEU A 201 14.40 -2.25 -6.43
CA LEU A 201 13.13 -2.57 -5.82
C LEU A 201 12.60 -1.28 -5.18
N SER A 202 11.67 -0.63 -5.84
CA SER A 202 11.13 0.67 -5.44
C SER A 202 9.71 0.52 -4.90
N HIS A 203 9.44 1.24 -3.81
CA HIS A 203 8.08 1.42 -3.33
C HIS A 203 7.77 2.93 -3.21
N LEU A 204 8.14 3.71 -4.25
CA LEU A 204 7.88 5.14 -4.30
C LEU A 204 6.56 5.47 -5.03
N GLY A 205 6.14 4.60 -5.95
CA GLY A 205 5.01 4.84 -6.85
C GLY A 205 5.39 5.66 -8.08
N ASP A 206 4.64 5.47 -9.17
CA ASP A 206 4.96 6.10 -10.46
C ASP A 206 4.55 7.58 -10.53
N ASN A 207 3.47 8.01 -9.84
CA ASN A 207 2.94 9.37 -9.85
C ASN A 207 2.49 9.85 -8.46
N THR A 208 3.16 9.42 -7.41
CA THR A 208 2.84 9.81 -6.04
C THR A 208 3.43 11.18 -5.70
N TYR A 209 2.85 11.88 -4.74
CA TYR A 209 3.32 13.16 -4.24
C TYR A 209 3.72 13.00 -2.76
N PRO A 210 4.76 13.68 -2.27
CA PRO A 210 5.63 14.67 -2.94
C PRO A 210 6.78 14.07 -3.74
N ILE A 211 6.96 12.75 -3.74
CA ILE A 211 8.09 12.04 -4.35
C ILE A 211 7.60 10.79 -5.07
N SER A 212 8.18 10.49 -6.23
CA SER A 212 7.82 9.31 -7.04
C SER A 212 9.03 8.67 -7.70
N SER A 213 8.86 7.44 -8.22
CA SER A 213 9.88 6.79 -9.06
C SER A 213 10.11 7.54 -10.37
N ARG A 214 9.10 8.27 -10.90
CA ARG A 214 9.30 9.11 -12.10
C ARG A 214 10.21 10.30 -11.82
N ASP A 215 10.17 10.86 -10.62
CA ASP A 215 11.07 11.96 -10.22
C ASP A 215 12.49 11.44 -9.96
N LEU A 216 12.63 10.20 -9.49
CA LEU A 216 13.92 9.54 -9.25
C LEU A 216 14.66 9.25 -10.56
N ILE A 217 13.98 8.80 -11.62
CA ILE A 217 14.58 8.40 -12.88
C ILE A 217 15.52 9.48 -13.46
N PRO A 218 15.09 10.73 -13.70
CA PRO A 218 15.94 11.78 -14.23
C PRO A 218 16.98 12.32 -13.24
N ALA A 219 16.89 11.95 -11.95
CA ALA A 219 17.83 12.36 -10.90
C ALA A 219 18.94 11.32 -10.64
N THR A 220 18.83 10.11 -11.18
CA THR A 220 19.77 9.01 -10.93
C THR A 220 20.29 8.41 -12.24
N HIS A 221 21.36 7.61 -12.16
CA HIS A 221 21.95 6.91 -13.30
C HIS A 221 22.46 5.52 -12.92
N GLY A 222 22.68 4.68 -13.93
CA GLY A 222 23.28 3.37 -13.73
C GLY A 222 22.32 2.31 -13.17
N ILE A 223 21.03 2.53 -13.20
CA ILE A 223 19.97 1.55 -12.91
C ILE A 223 19.54 0.95 -14.26
N ASP A 224 19.44 -0.38 -14.36
CA ASP A 224 18.94 -1.03 -15.59
C ASP A 224 17.44 -1.26 -15.55
N VAL A 225 16.89 -1.59 -14.36
CA VAL A 225 15.46 -1.90 -14.20
C VAL A 225 14.97 -1.36 -12.86
N ILE A 226 13.81 -0.70 -12.87
CA ILE A 226 13.05 -0.32 -11.69
C ILE A 226 11.78 -1.18 -11.64
N LEU A 227 11.62 -1.94 -10.56
CA LEU A 227 10.42 -2.69 -10.23
C LEU A 227 9.71 -1.91 -9.12
N ASP A 228 8.58 -1.27 -9.46
CA ASP A 228 7.93 -0.29 -8.59
C ASP A 228 6.60 -0.80 -8.01
N GLY A 229 6.22 -0.26 -6.86
CA GLY A 229 4.96 -0.51 -6.18
C GLY A 229 4.24 0.77 -5.77
N HIS A 230 3.39 0.69 -4.71
CA HIS A 230 2.69 1.79 -4.05
C HIS A 230 1.48 2.36 -4.81
N ALA A 231 1.63 2.70 -6.09
CA ALA A 231 0.55 3.32 -6.87
C ALA A 231 -0.49 2.32 -7.42
N HIS A 232 -0.21 1.01 -7.37
CA HIS A 232 -1.05 -0.08 -7.87
C HIS A 232 -1.29 -0.07 -9.38
N ASN A 233 -0.52 0.71 -10.15
CA ASN A 233 -0.65 0.79 -11.61
C ASN A 233 -0.02 -0.42 -12.29
N VAL A 234 -0.44 -0.72 -13.52
CA VAL A 234 0.11 -1.80 -14.36
C VAL A 234 0.74 -1.17 -15.59
N PHE A 235 2.06 -1.28 -15.70
CA PHE A 235 2.78 -0.74 -16.87
C PHE A 235 4.15 -1.40 -17.08
N ILE A 236 4.65 -1.31 -18.32
CA ILE A 236 6.06 -1.48 -18.69
C ILE A 236 6.43 -0.29 -19.56
N GLU A 237 7.43 0.47 -19.16
CA GLU A 237 7.91 1.64 -19.86
C GLU A 237 9.43 1.61 -20.02
N HIS A 238 9.95 2.35 -21.00
CA HIS A 238 11.36 2.60 -21.19
C HIS A 238 11.60 4.09 -21.01
N GLN A 239 12.46 4.46 -20.06
CA GLN A 239 12.70 5.85 -19.69
C GLN A 239 14.21 6.15 -19.75
N PRO A 240 14.63 7.36 -20.17
CA PRO A 240 16.02 7.79 -20.07
C PRO A 240 16.35 8.19 -18.63
N ASP A 241 17.49 7.74 -18.12
CA ASP A 241 18.06 8.18 -16.84
C ASP A 241 18.76 9.54 -16.95
N ALA A 242 19.41 10.01 -15.88
CA ALA A 242 20.14 11.29 -15.85
C ALA A 242 21.26 11.39 -16.91
N ASN A 243 21.83 10.29 -17.36
CA ASN A 243 22.87 10.23 -18.41
C ASN A 243 22.29 10.04 -19.81
N GLY A 244 20.98 9.80 -19.93
CA GLY A 244 20.29 9.46 -21.18
C GLY A 244 20.34 7.97 -21.52
N ASP A 245 20.82 7.11 -20.61
CA ASP A 245 20.79 5.67 -20.78
C ASP A 245 19.37 5.15 -20.53
N THR A 246 18.92 4.22 -21.37
CA THR A 246 17.55 3.69 -21.26
C THR A 246 17.46 2.62 -20.18
N LEU A 247 16.58 2.84 -19.18
CA LEU A 247 16.19 1.84 -18.19
C LEU A 247 14.75 1.33 -18.43
N ILE A 248 14.44 0.18 -17.87
CA ILE A 248 13.07 -0.35 -17.84
C ILE A 248 12.41 0.04 -16.51
N PHE A 249 11.20 0.62 -16.60
CA PHE A 249 10.37 1.00 -15.47
C PHE A 249 9.06 0.22 -15.51
N CYS A 250 8.74 -0.54 -14.45
CA CYS A 250 7.65 -1.51 -14.48
C CYS A 250 6.96 -1.66 -13.13
N SER A 251 5.65 -1.88 -13.16
CA SER A 251 4.84 -2.28 -12.01
C SER A 251 3.82 -3.35 -12.42
N THR A 252 3.55 -4.31 -11.52
CA THR A 252 2.65 -5.46 -11.77
C THR A 252 1.19 -5.17 -11.46
N GLY A 253 0.89 -4.02 -10.86
CA GLY A 253 -0.41 -3.68 -10.28
C GLY A 253 -0.47 -4.02 -8.80
N SER A 254 -1.60 -4.53 -8.33
CA SER A 254 -1.76 -4.97 -6.94
C SER A 254 -2.46 -6.33 -6.85
N LYS A 255 -2.41 -6.96 -5.66
CA LYS A 255 -3.10 -8.22 -5.37
C LYS A 255 -2.82 -9.32 -6.40
N PHE A 256 -1.59 -9.35 -6.90
CA PHE A 256 -1.16 -10.30 -7.92
C PHE A 256 -2.01 -10.31 -9.20
N VAL A 257 -2.59 -9.18 -9.63
CA VAL A 257 -3.25 -9.14 -10.95
C VAL A 257 -2.30 -9.58 -12.06
N ASN A 258 -1.00 -9.31 -11.89
CA ASN A 258 0.07 -9.87 -12.70
C ASN A 258 1.22 -10.33 -11.80
N ILE A 259 2.02 -11.26 -12.32
CA ILE A 259 3.37 -11.58 -11.83
C ILE A 259 4.34 -11.13 -12.91
N GLY A 260 5.35 -10.37 -12.52
CA GLY A 260 6.37 -9.91 -13.44
C GLY A 260 7.46 -10.96 -13.66
N ARG A 261 7.97 -11.03 -14.90
CA ARG A 261 9.13 -11.85 -15.27
C ARG A 261 10.14 -10.99 -16.01
N LEU A 262 11.26 -10.72 -15.37
CA LEU A 262 12.44 -10.09 -15.96
C LEU A 262 13.46 -11.18 -16.32
N THR A 263 14.02 -11.12 -17.52
CA THR A 263 15.05 -12.07 -18.00
C THR A 263 16.25 -11.30 -18.56
N PHE A 264 17.41 -11.48 -17.93
CA PHE A 264 18.70 -11.13 -18.55
C PHE A 264 19.16 -12.35 -19.34
N THR A 265 19.10 -12.27 -20.66
CA THR A 265 19.41 -13.42 -21.53
C THR A 265 20.91 -13.68 -21.57
N LYS A 266 21.29 -14.90 -21.89
CA LYS A 266 22.70 -15.29 -22.12
C LYS A 266 23.38 -14.44 -23.21
N ASP A 267 22.59 -13.91 -24.15
CA ASP A 267 23.07 -13.11 -25.28
C ASP A 267 23.18 -11.60 -24.95
N GLY A 268 22.80 -11.21 -23.71
CA GLY A 268 22.90 -9.84 -23.19
C GLY A 268 21.67 -8.96 -23.42
N GLU A 269 20.55 -9.52 -23.90
CA GLU A 269 19.28 -8.80 -24.00
C GLU A 269 18.57 -8.77 -22.65
N THR A 270 17.84 -7.70 -22.37
CA THR A 270 16.91 -7.59 -21.23
C THR A 270 15.47 -7.72 -21.73
N LYS A 271 14.73 -8.68 -21.20
CA LYS A 271 13.30 -8.92 -21.53
C LYS A 271 12.47 -8.82 -20.26
N ILE A 272 11.31 -8.20 -20.38
CA ILE A 272 10.35 -8.09 -19.29
C ILE A 272 8.94 -8.39 -19.80
N GLU A 273 8.17 -9.12 -19.02
CA GLU A 273 6.77 -9.42 -19.30
C GLU A 273 5.94 -9.44 -18.02
N LEU A 274 4.67 -9.09 -18.14
CA LEU A 274 3.66 -9.22 -17.09
C LEU A 274 2.77 -10.40 -17.43
N ILE A 275 2.69 -11.35 -16.50
CA ILE A 275 1.94 -12.60 -16.66
C ILE A 275 0.69 -12.49 -15.79
N PRO A 276 -0.53 -12.37 -16.38
CA PRO A 276 -1.77 -12.31 -15.60
C PRO A 276 -1.94 -13.56 -14.74
N SER A 277 -2.20 -13.40 -13.44
CA SER A 277 -2.41 -14.55 -12.53
C SER A 277 -3.84 -15.08 -12.59
N VAL A 278 -4.81 -14.23 -12.93
CA VAL A 278 -6.22 -14.64 -13.11
C VAL A 278 -6.49 -14.95 -14.57
N SER A 279 -7.05 -16.12 -14.83
CA SER A 279 -7.31 -16.63 -16.19
C SER A 279 -8.23 -15.71 -16.99
N SER A 280 -7.64 -14.95 -17.93
CA SER A 280 -8.31 -14.57 -19.15
C SER A 280 -7.83 -15.50 -20.27
N GLN A 281 -8.53 -16.59 -20.45
CA GLN A 281 -8.68 -17.49 -21.60
C GLN A 281 -7.46 -18.10 -22.33
N GLU A 282 -6.21 -17.62 -22.24
CA GLU A 282 -5.12 -18.20 -23.05
C GLU A 282 -3.85 -18.63 -22.31
N LYS A 283 -3.57 -18.15 -21.12
CA LYS A 283 -2.42 -18.60 -20.31
C LYS A 283 -2.83 -18.77 -18.84
N TYR A 284 -3.29 -19.95 -18.50
CA TYR A 284 -3.49 -20.32 -17.10
C TYR A 284 -2.13 -20.59 -16.45
N ILE A 285 -1.79 -19.85 -15.41
CA ILE A 285 -0.67 -20.20 -14.54
C ILE A 285 -1.16 -21.29 -13.59
N PRO A 286 -0.60 -22.50 -13.61
CA PRO A 286 -0.99 -23.52 -12.63
C PRO A 286 -0.61 -23.04 -11.22
N VAL A 287 -1.37 -23.47 -10.23
CA VAL A 287 -1.09 -23.20 -8.82
C VAL A 287 -0.20 -24.28 -8.22
N SER A 288 0.68 -23.90 -7.32
CA SER A 288 1.45 -24.85 -6.52
C SER A 288 0.54 -25.53 -5.49
N GLU A 289 0.30 -26.84 -5.61
CA GLU A 289 -0.51 -27.59 -4.65
C GLU A 289 0.04 -27.52 -3.22
N ARG A 290 1.35 -27.45 -3.06
CA ARG A 290 2.00 -27.30 -1.77
C ARG A 290 1.58 -25.99 -1.08
N ILE A 291 1.66 -24.86 -1.79
CA ILE A 291 1.25 -23.57 -1.27
C ILE A 291 -0.25 -23.50 -1.03
N MET A 292 -1.06 -24.04 -1.96
CA MET A 292 -2.52 -24.11 -1.80
C MET A 292 -2.93 -24.91 -0.57
N LYS A 293 -2.18 -25.96 -0.20
CA LYS A 293 -2.43 -26.71 1.04
C LYS A 293 -2.19 -25.84 2.29
N THR A 294 -1.14 -25.04 2.29
CA THR A 294 -0.85 -24.11 3.40
C THR A 294 -1.92 -23.01 3.47
N ILE A 295 -2.28 -22.42 2.33
CA ILE A 295 -3.36 -21.41 2.25
C ILE A 295 -4.66 -21.99 2.81
N LYS A 296 -5.08 -23.18 2.38
CA LYS A 296 -6.30 -23.82 2.86
C LYS A 296 -6.27 -24.07 4.38
N ARG A 297 -5.12 -24.49 4.92
CA ARG A 297 -4.97 -24.67 6.38
C ARG A 297 -5.15 -23.36 7.12
N ILE A 298 -4.59 -22.26 6.61
CA ILE A 298 -4.72 -20.92 7.19
C ILE A 298 -6.16 -20.43 7.06
N SER A 299 -6.79 -20.54 5.87
CA SER A 299 -8.17 -20.12 5.65
C SER A 299 -9.15 -20.85 6.58
N ASN A 300 -9.00 -22.17 6.75
CA ASN A 300 -9.85 -22.94 7.67
C ASN A 300 -9.69 -22.49 9.14
N ALA A 301 -8.47 -22.10 9.56
CA ALA A 301 -8.22 -21.63 10.92
C ALA A 301 -8.85 -20.24 11.19
N ILE A 302 -9.09 -19.46 10.14
CA ILE A 302 -9.68 -18.12 10.21
C ILE A 302 -11.21 -18.20 10.03
N GLU A 303 -11.70 -19.09 9.16
CA GLU A 303 -13.10 -19.17 8.73
C GLU A 303 -14.09 -19.25 9.90
N GLU A 304 -13.78 -20.05 10.92
CA GLU A 304 -14.62 -20.16 12.13
C GLU A 304 -14.78 -18.81 12.86
N GLN A 305 -13.75 -17.95 12.80
CA GLN A 305 -13.75 -16.65 13.47
C GLN A 305 -14.49 -15.57 12.66
N VAL A 306 -14.54 -15.69 11.34
CA VAL A 306 -15.02 -14.63 10.45
C VAL A 306 -16.34 -14.90 9.77
N SER A 307 -16.89 -16.13 9.90
CA SER A 307 -18.14 -16.54 9.28
C SER A 307 -19.40 -16.08 10.02
N GLU A 308 -19.28 -15.50 11.23
CA GLU A 308 -20.43 -14.96 11.98
C GLU A 308 -21.18 -13.92 11.14
N VAL A 309 -22.49 -14.14 10.92
CA VAL A 309 -23.36 -13.16 10.25
C VAL A 309 -23.70 -12.05 11.24
N VAL A 310 -23.33 -10.83 10.92
CA VAL A 310 -23.51 -9.63 11.77
C VAL A 310 -24.54 -8.64 11.24
N GLY A 311 -25.10 -8.90 10.05
CA GLY A 311 -26.14 -8.09 9.43
C GLY A 311 -26.49 -8.59 8.03
N TYR A 312 -27.38 -7.88 7.36
CA TYR A 312 -27.82 -8.15 5.98
C TYR A 312 -27.84 -6.89 5.14
N SER A 313 -27.51 -6.95 3.88
CA SER A 313 -27.65 -5.82 2.95
C SER A 313 -28.61 -6.16 1.82
N GLU A 314 -29.65 -5.34 1.63
CA GLU A 314 -30.55 -5.44 0.48
C GLU A 314 -29.93 -4.89 -0.82
N ILE A 315 -28.80 -4.19 -0.73
CA ILE A 315 -28.09 -3.56 -1.83
C ILE A 315 -26.61 -3.94 -1.85
N ALA A 316 -25.98 -3.93 -3.00
CA ALA A 316 -24.53 -3.99 -3.09
C ALA A 316 -23.93 -2.61 -2.77
N MET A 317 -22.84 -2.58 -1.99
CA MET A 317 -22.09 -1.36 -1.67
C MET A 317 -20.67 -1.52 -2.24
N PRO A 318 -20.44 -1.18 -3.52
CA PRO A 318 -19.16 -1.36 -4.20
C PRO A 318 -18.11 -0.35 -3.73
N ASP A 319 -16.85 -0.76 -3.74
CA ASP A 319 -15.65 0.07 -3.60
C ASP A 319 -15.04 0.44 -4.95
N TYR A 320 -15.28 -0.36 -6.00
CA TYR A 320 -14.86 -0.14 -7.39
C TYR A 320 -16.05 -0.08 -8.34
N ASP A 321 -15.90 0.66 -9.45
CA ASP A 321 -16.82 0.58 -10.58
C ASP A 321 -16.49 -0.60 -11.51
N SER A 322 -17.33 -0.80 -12.54
CA SER A 322 -17.13 -1.85 -13.55
C SER A 322 -15.89 -1.66 -14.45
N LYS A 323 -15.22 -0.51 -14.35
CA LYS A 323 -13.99 -0.18 -15.09
C LYS A 323 -12.73 -0.30 -14.23
N GLY A 324 -12.89 -0.62 -12.94
CA GLY A 324 -11.78 -0.74 -11.99
C GLY A 324 -11.36 0.58 -11.32
N ASN A 325 -12.16 1.65 -11.42
CA ASN A 325 -11.88 2.89 -10.69
C ASN A 325 -12.41 2.77 -9.25
N ARG A 326 -11.62 3.21 -8.27
CA ARG A 326 -12.00 3.21 -6.85
C ARG A 326 -12.98 4.34 -6.55
N LEU A 327 -14.25 3.99 -6.37
CA LEU A 327 -15.32 4.96 -6.11
C LEU A 327 -15.10 5.70 -4.79
N VAL A 328 -14.73 5.01 -3.73
CA VAL A 328 -14.62 5.54 -2.36
C VAL A 328 -13.54 6.61 -2.19
N ARG A 329 -12.64 6.78 -3.18
CA ARG A 329 -11.52 7.73 -3.12
C ARG A 329 -11.76 9.06 -3.85
N ASN A 330 -12.90 9.23 -4.50
CA ASN A 330 -13.27 10.47 -5.19
C ASN A 330 -14.77 10.71 -5.31
N GLN A 331 -15.59 9.80 -4.75
CA GLN A 331 -17.04 9.87 -4.81
C GLN A 331 -17.66 9.48 -3.47
N GLU A 332 -18.86 9.96 -3.23
CA GLU A 332 -19.73 9.47 -2.18
C GLU A 332 -20.34 8.13 -2.60
N THR A 333 -20.24 7.12 -1.72
CA THR A 333 -20.83 5.80 -1.91
C THR A 333 -21.69 5.42 -0.70
N GLU A 334 -22.59 4.44 -0.87
CA GLU A 334 -23.36 3.88 0.23
C GLU A 334 -22.45 3.37 1.35
N LEU A 335 -21.31 2.76 0.97
CA LEU A 335 -20.32 2.23 1.89
C LEU A 335 -19.65 3.33 2.72
N SER A 336 -19.24 4.44 2.09
CA SER A 336 -18.65 5.57 2.83
C SER A 336 -19.67 6.29 3.71
N CYS A 337 -20.95 6.31 3.29
CA CYS A 337 -22.03 6.89 4.09
C CYS A 337 -22.30 6.08 5.36
N ILE A 338 -22.50 4.75 5.24
CA ILE A 338 -22.79 3.93 6.43
C ILE A 338 -21.65 3.94 7.44
N LEU A 339 -20.39 3.98 6.96
CA LEU A 339 -19.23 4.06 7.83
C LEU A 339 -19.11 5.41 8.54
N SER A 340 -19.36 6.53 7.86
CA SER A 340 -19.37 7.85 8.50
C SER A 340 -20.53 8.00 9.47
N ASP A 341 -21.70 7.40 9.19
CA ASP A 341 -22.84 7.36 10.09
C ASP A 341 -22.53 6.54 11.35
N ALA A 342 -21.87 5.40 11.18
CA ALA A 342 -21.44 4.55 12.30
C ALA A 342 -20.45 5.31 13.22
N MET A 343 -19.50 6.07 12.68
CA MET A 343 -18.58 6.89 13.48
C MET A 343 -19.32 8.01 14.22
N ARG A 344 -20.26 8.71 13.56
CA ARG A 344 -21.11 9.74 14.20
C ARG A 344 -21.91 9.18 15.34
N TRP A 345 -22.57 8.04 15.11
CA TRP A 345 -23.40 7.36 16.10
C TRP A 345 -22.58 6.90 17.31
N ALA A 346 -21.48 6.20 17.08
CA ALA A 346 -20.64 5.66 18.15
C ALA A 346 -20.00 6.76 19.01
N GLY A 347 -19.58 7.86 18.39
CA GLY A 347 -18.98 8.99 19.11
C GLY A 347 -19.98 9.95 19.76
N GLY A 348 -21.27 9.87 19.41
CA GLY A 348 -22.30 10.79 19.92
C GLY A 348 -22.02 12.25 19.56
N THR A 349 -21.36 12.51 18.44
CA THR A 349 -20.92 13.85 18.00
C THR A 349 -21.85 14.46 16.96
N GLN A 350 -21.70 15.77 16.71
CA GLN A 350 -22.49 16.44 15.67
C GLN A 350 -22.19 15.87 14.28
N LEU A 351 -20.93 15.50 14.04
CA LEU A 351 -20.42 15.03 12.75
C LEU A 351 -19.71 13.69 12.92
N GLY A 352 -19.74 12.88 11.87
CA GLY A 352 -18.90 11.70 11.72
C GLY A 352 -18.12 11.75 10.41
N CYS A 353 -16.96 11.11 10.32
CA CYS A 353 -16.22 11.03 9.07
C CYS A 353 -15.52 9.69 8.86
N ILE A 354 -15.31 9.35 7.59
CA ILE A 354 -14.49 8.24 7.12
C ILE A 354 -13.72 8.68 5.88
N HIS A 355 -12.49 8.20 5.70
CA HIS A 355 -11.72 8.51 4.50
C HIS A 355 -11.63 7.31 3.55
N GLY A 356 -11.53 7.58 2.24
CA GLY A 356 -11.51 6.54 1.21
C GLY A 356 -10.34 5.56 1.32
N GLY A 357 -9.23 5.99 1.91
CA GLY A 357 -8.06 5.15 2.16
C GLY A 357 -8.30 4.02 3.15
N SER A 358 -9.23 4.18 4.10
CA SER A 358 -9.56 3.14 5.09
C SER A 358 -10.47 2.04 4.56
N ILE A 359 -11.14 2.27 3.42
CA ILE A 359 -12.10 1.34 2.84
C ILE A 359 -11.38 0.46 1.82
N ARG A 360 -11.33 -0.86 2.07
CA ARG A 360 -10.46 -1.78 1.30
C ARG A 360 -11.19 -2.91 0.57
N ALA A 361 -12.50 -3.05 0.79
CA ALA A 361 -13.34 -4.04 0.12
C ALA A 361 -14.79 -3.55 0.01
N ALA A 362 -15.57 -4.14 -0.92
CA ALA A 362 -17.01 -3.96 -1.04
C ALA A 362 -17.79 -4.76 0.01
N ILE A 363 -19.04 -4.36 0.27
CA ILE A 363 -20.04 -5.23 0.91
C ILE A 363 -21.04 -5.66 -0.16
N PRO A 364 -21.13 -6.96 -0.51
CA PRO A 364 -22.11 -7.44 -1.49
C PRO A 364 -23.53 -7.40 -0.92
N GLN A 365 -24.54 -7.51 -1.81
CA GLN A 365 -25.91 -7.81 -1.40
C GLN A 365 -25.97 -9.20 -0.76
N GLY A 366 -26.67 -9.34 0.36
CA GLY A 366 -26.78 -10.59 1.11
C GLY A 366 -26.31 -10.45 2.56
N ASP A 367 -25.89 -11.57 3.14
CA ASP A 367 -25.37 -11.63 4.50
C ASP A 367 -24.07 -10.82 4.65
N ILE A 368 -24.02 -9.99 5.70
CA ILE A 368 -22.79 -9.30 6.10
C ILE A 368 -22.15 -10.14 7.19
N THR A 369 -20.99 -10.72 6.92
CA THR A 369 -20.22 -11.49 7.88
C THR A 369 -19.20 -10.62 8.61
N LEU A 370 -18.72 -11.05 9.79
CA LEU A 370 -17.62 -10.40 10.48
C LEU A 370 -16.38 -10.30 9.56
N GLY A 371 -16.12 -11.33 8.75
CA GLY A 371 -15.04 -11.33 7.76
C GLY A 371 -15.20 -10.22 6.71
N SER A 372 -16.41 -10.00 6.20
CA SER A 372 -16.64 -8.90 5.24
C SER A 372 -16.45 -7.53 5.89
N VAL A 373 -16.84 -7.34 7.15
CA VAL A 373 -16.57 -6.11 7.91
C VAL A 373 -15.06 -5.89 8.10
N MET A 374 -14.32 -6.93 8.47
CA MET A 374 -12.86 -6.87 8.63
C MET A 374 -12.13 -6.62 7.29
N ALA A 375 -12.64 -7.14 6.19
CA ALA A 375 -12.09 -6.87 4.86
C ALA A 375 -12.30 -5.40 4.44
N VAL A 376 -13.43 -4.81 4.81
CA VAL A 376 -13.71 -3.37 4.58
C VAL A 376 -12.78 -2.49 5.41
N LEU A 377 -12.54 -2.82 6.69
CA LEU A 377 -11.78 -2.03 7.67
C LEU A 377 -10.61 -2.85 8.25
N PRO A 378 -9.58 -3.17 7.45
CA PRO A 378 -8.53 -4.12 7.88
C PRO A 378 -7.46 -3.52 8.80
N PHE A 379 -7.48 -2.21 9.07
CA PHE A 379 -6.42 -1.51 9.81
C PHE A 379 -6.55 -1.58 11.33
N ASN A 380 -7.70 -2.06 11.84
CA ASN A 380 -7.96 -2.19 13.26
C ASN A 380 -7.85 -0.84 14.02
N ASN A 381 -8.29 0.24 13.40
CA ASN A 381 -8.35 1.56 14.01
C ASN A 381 -9.32 1.60 15.21
N SER A 382 -9.23 2.65 15.99
CA SER A 382 -10.15 2.90 17.10
C SER A 382 -10.93 4.18 16.89
N LEU A 383 -12.06 4.31 17.55
CA LEU A 383 -12.84 5.54 17.58
C LEU A 383 -12.04 6.67 18.25
N ALA A 384 -12.08 7.83 17.65
CA ALA A 384 -11.62 9.07 18.25
C ALA A 384 -12.63 10.20 18.01
N SER A 385 -12.66 11.16 18.91
CA SER A 385 -13.47 12.37 18.78
C SER A 385 -12.66 13.61 19.04
N VAL A 386 -12.96 14.68 18.29
CA VAL A 386 -12.25 15.96 18.38
C VAL A 386 -13.23 17.13 18.38
N ARG A 387 -12.77 18.29 18.90
CA ARG A 387 -13.37 19.61 18.70
C ARG A 387 -12.58 20.37 17.66
N MET A 388 -13.27 21.08 16.78
CA MET A 388 -12.65 21.92 15.79
C MET A 388 -13.51 23.11 15.44
N THR A 389 -12.90 24.22 15.05
CA THR A 389 -13.65 25.40 14.59
C THR A 389 -14.21 25.13 13.21
N GLY A 390 -15.25 25.90 12.82
CA GLY A 390 -15.79 25.81 11.46
C GLY A 390 -14.77 26.16 10.38
N GLN A 391 -13.81 27.06 10.71
CA GLN A 391 -12.68 27.36 9.79
C GLN A 391 -11.81 26.13 9.58
N GLN A 392 -11.38 25.44 10.66
CA GLN A 392 -10.60 24.22 10.57
C GLN A 392 -11.34 23.11 9.80
N LEU A 393 -12.66 23.03 9.98
CA LEU A 393 -13.50 22.06 9.26
C LEU A 393 -13.53 22.35 7.75
N VAL A 394 -13.71 23.62 7.34
CA VAL A 394 -13.68 24.02 5.92
C VAL A 394 -12.28 23.80 5.33
N ASP A 395 -11.21 24.04 6.08
CA ASP A 395 -9.85 23.76 5.65
C ASP A 395 -9.63 22.25 5.43
N ALA A 396 -10.13 21.39 6.33
CA ALA A 396 -10.10 19.95 6.14
C ALA A 396 -10.89 19.46 4.91
N LEU A 397 -12.03 20.11 4.60
CA LEU A 397 -12.76 19.82 3.36
C LEU A 397 -11.93 20.17 2.11
N GLU A 398 -11.17 21.28 2.11
CA GLU A 398 -10.27 21.62 1.01
C GLU A 398 -9.17 20.59 0.80
N VAL A 399 -8.57 20.07 1.89
CA VAL A 399 -7.57 19.01 1.82
C VAL A 399 -8.17 17.73 1.23
N SER A 400 -9.36 17.33 1.71
CA SER A 400 -10.08 16.15 1.23
C SER A 400 -10.29 16.15 -0.29
N VAL A 401 -10.47 17.32 -0.91
CA VAL A 401 -10.71 17.44 -2.36
C VAL A 401 -9.54 18.05 -3.13
N ALA A 402 -8.37 18.16 -2.52
CA ALA A 402 -7.22 18.85 -3.12
C ALA A 402 -6.83 18.32 -4.50
N THR A 403 -6.88 17.02 -4.71
CA THR A 403 -6.51 16.35 -5.97
C THR A 403 -7.72 15.99 -6.85
N TRP A 404 -8.97 16.17 -6.34
CA TRP A 404 -10.15 15.77 -7.08
C TRP A 404 -10.15 16.31 -8.53
N PRO A 405 -10.51 15.52 -9.58
CA PRO A 405 -11.19 14.22 -9.56
C PRO A 405 -10.26 12.98 -9.45
N VAL A 406 -8.95 13.18 -9.32
CA VAL A 406 -8.00 12.07 -9.14
C VAL A 406 -8.29 11.35 -7.82
N GLU A 407 -8.17 10.04 -7.82
CA GLU A 407 -8.30 9.21 -6.62
C GLU A 407 -7.36 9.69 -5.51
N ASN A 408 -7.90 9.80 -4.29
CA ASN A 408 -7.12 10.20 -3.12
C ASN A 408 -7.55 9.44 -1.87
N GLY A 409 -6.61 8.84 -1.16
CA GLY A 409 -6.89 8.21 0.13
C GLY A 409 -7.46 9.17 1.16
N ASP A 410 -7.11 10.45 1.08
CA ASP A 410 -7.59 11.52 1.98
C ASP A 410 -9.01 12.04 1.66
N PHE A 411 -9.65 11.53 0.61
CA PHE A 411 -11.02 11.90 0.31
C PHE A 411 -11.95 11.43 1.43
N HIS A 412 -12.57 12.38 2.15
CA HIS A 412 -13.46 12.11 3.28
C HIS A 412 -14.93 12.30 2.92
N ILE A 413 -15.75 11.38 3.41
CA ILE A 413 -17.21 11.53 3.47
C ILE A 413 -17.62 11.74 4.92
N PHE A 414 -18.56 12.68 5.10
CA PHE A 414 -19.02 13.11 6.41
C PHE A 414 -20.47 12.73 6.63
N SER A 415 -20.83 12.42 7.87
CA SER A 415 -22.21 12.33 8.36
C SER A 415 -22.56 13.61 9.10
N GLY A 416 -23.76 14.13 8.90
CA GLY A 416 -24.24 15.39 9.49
C GLY A 416 -23.65 16.66 8.83
N LEU A 417 -22.91 16.51 7.73
CA LEU A 417 -22.35 17.60 6.94
C LEU A 417 -22.54 17.31 5.45
N ARG A 418 -22.91 18.35 4.69
CA ARG A 418 -22.89 18.32 3.23
C ARG A 418 -22.12 19.51 2.69
N TYR A 419 -21.41 19.32 1.57
CA TYR A 419 -20.62 20.39 0.97
C TYR A 419 -20.59 20.30 -0.56
N THR A 420 -20.35 21.44 -1.19
CA THR A 420 -20.30 21.58 -2.65
C THR A 420 -18.93 22.09 -3.07
N ILE A 421 -18.35 21.49 -4.11
CA ILE A 421 -17.12 21.98 -4.72
C ILE A 421 -17.33 22.57 -6.11
N ASP A 422 -16.49 23.54 -6.46
CA ASP A 422 -16.32 23.98 -7.85
C ASP A 422 -15.02 23.41 -8.42
N PRO A 423 -15.10 22.38 -9.29
CA PRO A 423 -13.91 21.72 -9.82
C PRO A 423 -13.06 22.60 -10.76
N ARG A 424 -13.56 23.75 -11.19
CA ARG A 424 -12.82 24.71 -12.03
C ARG A 424 -11.81 25.51 -11.22
N ILE A 425 -11.94 25.52 -9.90
CA ILE A 425 -11.00 26.19 -8.99
C ILE A 425 -9.87 25.20 -8.68
N LYS A 426 -8.62 25.62 -8.94
CA LYS A 426 -7.45 24.83 -8.56
C LYS A 426 -7.32 24.84 -7.04
N SER A 427 -6.88 23.73 -6.47
CA SER A 427 -6.56 23.64 -5.04
C SER A 427 -5.50 24.67 -4.67
N SER A 428 -5.66 25.27 -3.50
CA SER A 428 -4.70 26.19 -2.87
C SER A 428 -4.18 25.63 -1.54
N VAL A 429 -4.34 24.32 -1.32
CA VAL A 429 -3.79 23.61 -0.14
C VAL A 429 -2.28 23.60 -0.23
N VAL A 430 -1.63 23.90 0.88
CA VAL A 430 -0.18 23.86 1.07
C VAL A 430 0.13 22.72 2.03
N PHE A 431 1.11 21.91 1.69
CA PHE A 431 1.66 20.85 2.53
C PHE A 431 3.09 21.22 2.93
N ASP A 432 3.52 20.80 4.12
CA ASP A 432 4.91 20.92 4.56
C ASP A 432 5.83 19.90 3.87
N GLU A 433 7.12 19.95 4.16
CA GLU A 433 8.16 19.08 3.58
C GLU A 433 7.92 17.58 3.82
N ASN A 434 7.15 17.22 4.86
CA ASN A 434 6.79 15.84 5.19
C ASN A 434 5.43 15.42 4.60
N GLY A 435 4.79 16.28 3.81
CA GLY A 435 3.47 16.02 3.22
C GLY A 435 2.29 16.25 4.16
N PHE A 436 2.50 16.90 5.32
CA PHE A 436 1.40 17.26 6.21
C PHE A 436 0.78 18.60 5.82
N PHE A 437 -0.53 18.67 6.02
CA PHE A 437 -1.30 19.90 5.81
C PHE A 437 -0.74 21.07 6.62
N GLU A 438 -0.46 22.18 5.96
CA GLU A 438 0.03 23.42 6.58
C GLU A 438 -1.04 24.51 6.55
N SER A 439 -1.59 24.82 5.37
CA SER A 439 -2.54 25.91 5.20
C SER A 439 -3.37 25.79 3.94
N VAL A 440 -4.40 26.64 3.81
CA VAL A 440 -5.21 26.83 2.59
C VAL A 440 -5.16 28.29 2.20
N GLY A 441 -4.89 28.56 0.91
CA GLY A 441 -4.91 29.90 0.36
C GLY A 441 -6.34 30.48 0.22
N GLU A 442 -6.42 31.72 -0.29
CA GLU A 442 -7.69 32.47 -0.41
C GLU A 442 -8.68 31.83 -1.38
N ARG A 443 -8.20 31.17 -2.47
CA ARG A 443 -9.05 30.52 -3.45
C ARG A 443 -9.42 29.11 -2.98
N ARG A 444 -10.71 28.91 -2.74
CA ARG A 444 -11.24 27.66 -2.20
C ARG A 444 -12.12 26.93 -3.22
N ARG A 445 -11.94 25.62 -3.32
CA ARG A 445 -12.81 24.72 -4.10
C ARG A 445 -14.14 24.51 -3.43
N VAL A 446 -14.17 24.44 -2.11
CA VAL A 446 -15.39 24.29 -1.31
C VAL A 446 -16.15 25.61 -1.35
N VAL A 447 -17.23 25.64 -2.11
CA VAL A 447 -18.03 26.86 -2.33
C VAL A 447 -19.20 26.97 -1.36
N SER A 448 -19.62 25.86 -0.76
CA SER A 448 -20.59 25.84 0.34
C SER A 448 -20.40 24.61 1.22
N ALA A 449 -20.66 24.76 2.50
CA ALA A 449 -20.71 23.66 3.44
C ALA A 449 -21.78 23.94 4.50
N GLU A 450 -22.61 22.93 4.81
CA GLU A 450 -23.76 23.05 5.70
C GLU A 450 -23.76 21.90 6.72
N ILE A 451 -24.21 22.20 7.93
CA ILE A 451 -24.34 21.27 9.06
C ILE A 451 -25.81 20.96 9.30
N GLU A 452 -26.11 19.68 9.47
CA GLU A 452 -27.42 19.21 9.91
C GLU A 452 -27.71 19.65 11.35
N GLN A 453 -28.88 20.22 11.57
CA GLN A 453 -29.36 20.62 12.88
C GLN A 453 -30.19 19.49 13.52
N GLN A 454 -30.43 19.57 14.82
CA GLN A 454 -31.24 18.57 15.54
C GLN A 454 -32.70 18.45 15.03
N ASP A 455 -33.21 19.53 14.41
CA ASP A 455 -34.54 19.57 13.78
C ASP A 455 -34.56 19.06 12.34
N GLY A 456 -33.43 18.53 11.82
CA GLY A 456 -33.27 18.05 10.45
C GLY A 456 -33.07 19.16 9.41
N THR A 457 -33.00 20.42 9.82
CA THR A 457 -32.68 21.54 8.89
C THR A 457 -31.16 21.65 8.67
N TRP A 458 -30.76 22.25 7.55
CA TRP A 458 -29.35 22.46 7.20
C TRP A 458 -28.99 23.94 7.32
N LYS A 459 -27.87 24.24 7.99
CA LYS A 459 -27.36 25.60 8.13
C LYS A 459 -25.91 25.70 7.67
N PRO A 460 -25.52 26.82 7.03
CA PRO A 460 -24.14 27.07 6.68
C PRO A 460 -23.20 26.93 7.88
N ILE A 461 -21.99 26.43 7.64
CA ILE A 461 -20.95 26.39 8.67
C ILE A 461 -20.61 27.83 9.12
N CYS A 462 -20.62 28.05 10.43
CA CYS A 462 -20.09 29.27 11.02
C CYS A 462 -18.61 29.05 11.38
N GLN A 463 -17.71 29.83 10.77
CA GLN A 463 -16.25 29.64 10.90
C GLN A 463 -15.77 29.74 12.35
N ASP A 464 -16.38 30.60 13.16
CA ASP A 464 -16.00 30.83 14.56
C ASP A 464 -16.69 29.84 15.56
N SER A 465 -17.64 29.07 15.10
CA SER A 465 -18.32 28.07 15.94
C SER A 465 -17.47 26.82 16.09
N VAL A 466 -17.61 26.13 17.23
CA VAL A 466 -16.92 24.86 17.50
C VAL A 466 -17.88 23.71 17.23
N TYR A 467 -17.39 22.73 16.50
CA TYR A 467 -18.12 21.51 16.13
C TYR A 467 -17.39 20.28 16.71
N THR A 468 -18.15 19.22 16.94
CA THR A 468 -17.61 17.92 17.38
C THR A 468 -17.65 16.93 16.23
N LEU A 469 -16.57 16.19 16.04
CA LEU A 469 -16.37 15.23 14.95
C LEU A 469 -15.83 13.92 15.50
N SER A 470 -16.40 12.79 15.09
CA SER A 470 -15.87 11.44 15.36
C SER A 470 -15.43 10.76 14.08
N GLY A 471 -14.40 9.93 14.20
CA GLY A 471 -13.83 9.17 13.11
C GLY A 471 -12.72 8.25 13.60
N LEU A 472 -11.86 7.84 12.69
CA LEU A 472 -10.73 6.95 13.02
C LEU A 472 -9.62 7.71 13.75
N ASN A 473 -9.05 7.10 14.77
CA ASN A 473 -7.88 7.63 15.49
C ASN A 473 -6.71 7.91 14.55
N TYR A 474 -6.57 7.11 13.49
CA TYR A 474 -5.56 7.30 12.44
C TYR A 474 -5.58 8.73 11.90
N THR A 475 -6.76 9.24 11.49
CA THR A 475 -6.88 10.59 10.91
C THR A 475 -7.00 11.69 11.96
N LEU A 476 -7.79 11.46 13.01
CA LEU A 476 -8.15 12.52 13.95
C LEU A 476 -7.05 12.79 15.00
N ILE A 477 -6.32 11.76 15.42
CA ILE A 477 -5.33 11.84 16.52
C ILE A 477 -3.91 11.61 16.01
N ASN A 478 -3.69 10.57 15.20
CA ASN A 478 -2.35 10.12 14.81
C ASN A 478 -1.78 10.89 13.61
N ARG A 479 -2.48 11.93 13.13
CA ARG A 479 -2.08 12.78 11.98
C ARG A 479 -1.93 12.02 10.67
N GLY A 480 -2.48 10.80 10.55
CA GLY A 480 -2.52 10.08 9.30
C GLY A 480 -3.34 10.81 8.24
N ALA A 481 -3.22 10.39 6.98
CA ALA A 481 -3.87 11.05 5.85
C ALA A 481 -3.54 12.55 5.83
N SER A 482 -2.43 12.98 5.34
CA SER A 482 -1.96 14.39 5.27
C SER A 482 -2.13 15.27 6.53
N GLY A 483 -2.61 14.73 7.66
CA GLY A 483 -2.77 15.46 8.93
C GLY A 483 -3.77 16.62 8.87
N MET A 484 -4.81 16.54 8.04
CA MET A 484 -5.80 17.62 7.87
C MET A 484 -6.53 18.03 9.16
N PHE A 485 -6.57 17.16 10.17
CA PHE A 485 -7.18 17.42 11.47
C PHE A 485 -6.16 17.79 12.56
N ARG A 486 -4.89 18.00 12.22
CA ARG A 486 -3.80 18.22 13.18
C ARG A 486 -3.97 19.42 14.13
N TYR A 487 -4.84 20.34 13.76
CA TYR A 487 -5.15 21.55 14.57
C TYR A 487 -6.43 21.40 15.41
N SER A 488 -7.09 20.24 15.38
CA SER A 488 -8.25 19.96 16.21
C SER A 488 -7.84 19.62 17.66
N GLU A 489 -8.77 19.77 18.59
CA GLU A 489 -8.57 19.43 20.00
C GLU A 489 -9.13 18.03 20.29
N PRO A 490 -8.34 17.06 20.76
CA PRO A 490 -8.85 15.76 21.16
C PRO A 490 -9.89 15.87 22.27
N MET A 491 -10.99 15.14 22.13
CA MET A 491 -12.03 15.03 23.17
C MET A 491 -11.94 13.71 23.91
N THR A 492 -12.14 12.64 23.16
CA THR A 492 -12.24 11.27 23.68
C THR A 492 -11.52 10.34 22.73
N TYR A 493 -10.80 9.41 23.30
CA TYR A 493 -10.24 8.26 22.61
C TYR A 493 -10.86 7.01 23.22
N GLU A 494 -11.76 6.36 22.48
CA GLU A 494 -12.40 5.12 22.90
C GLU A 494 -11.66 3.93 22.27
N PRO A 495 -11.35 2.89 23.03
CA PRO A 495 -10.64 1.72 22.51
C PRO A 495 -11.52 0.83 21.61
N ILE A 496 -12.77 1.24 21.31
CA ILE A 496 -13.69 0.50 20.44
C ILE A 496 -13.14 0.47 19.02
N LYS A 497 -13.05 -0.71 18.44
CA LYS A 497 -12.49 -0.90 17.11
C LYS A 497 -13.49 -0.53 16.01
N ASP A 498 -12.97 -0.03 14.89
CA ASP A 498 -13.74 0.37 13.71
C ASP A 498 -14.66 -0.75 13.19
N THR A 499 -14.18 -2.00 13.19
CA THR A 499 -14.97 -3.19 12.86
C THR A 499 -16.09 -3.43 13.85
N GLU A 500 -15.83 -3.28 15.15
CA GLU A 500 -16.84 -3.42 16.22
C GLU A 500 -17.89 -2.31 16.13
N ILE A 501 -17.49 -1.08 15.82
CA ILE A 501 -18.40 0.06 15.62
C ILE A 501 -19.38 -0.24 14.49
N LEU A 502 -18.90 -0.73 13.35
CA LEU A 502 -19.77 -1.06 12.22
C LEU A 502 -20.76 -2.18 12.60
N VAL A 503 -20.30 -3.23 13.29
CA VAL A 503 -21.17 -4.32 13.77
C VAL A 503 -22.25 -3.80 14.71
N GLN A 504 -21.89 -2.96 15.68
CA GLN A 504 -22.86 -2.36 16.61
C GLN A 504 -23.84 -1.41 15.90
N TYR A 505 -23.36 -0.65 14.92
CA TYR A 505 -24.21 0.25 14.14
C TYR A 505 -25.19 -0.53 13.25
N LEU A 506 -24.79 -1.62 12.63
CA LEU A 506 -25.69 -2.52 11.89
C LEU A 506 -26.85 -2.99 12.80
N ARG A 507 -26.54 -3.45 14.02
CA ARG A 507 -27.56 -3.82 15.02
C ARG A 507 -28.47 -2.64 15.39
N HIS A 508 -27.90 -1.44 15.53
CA HIS A 508 -28.65 -0.22 15.84
C HIS A 508 -29.72 0.11 14.79
N ILE A 509 -29.40 -0.06 13.51
CA ILE A 509 -30.33 0.20 12.39
C ILE A 509 -31.25 -0.98 12.06
N GLY A 510 -31.27 -2.04 12.91
CA GLY A 510 -32.11 -3.23 12.77
C GLY A 510 -31.56 -4.29 11.85
N ASP A 511 -30.27 -4.50 11.88
CA ASP A 511 -29.49 -5.55 11.18
C ASP A 511 -29.62 -5.56 9.65
N THR A 512 -30.31 -4.57 9.05
CA THR A 512 -30.56 -4.56 7.60
C THR A 512 -30.25 -3.20 6.99
N VAL A 513 -29.33 -3.17 6.03
CA VAL A 513 -29.02 -2.01 5.20
C VAL A 513 -29.94 -1.96 3.98
N ARG A 514 -30.62 -0.84 3.79
CA ARG A 514 -31.56 -0.58 2.70
C ARG A 514 -31.18 0.66 1.92
N ALA A 515 -31.67 0.81 0.70
CA ALA A 515 -31.50 2.07 -0.06
C ALA A 515 -32.04 3.29 0.73
N THR A 516 -33.10 3.11 1.52
CA THR A 516 -33.68 4.15 2.39
C THR A 516 -32.81 4.52 3.59
N THR A 517 -31.81 3.72 3.95
CA THR A 517 -30.83 4.04 5.00
C THR A 517 -30.06 5.32 4.68
N PHE A 518 -29.95 5.69 3.41
CA PHE A 518 -29.18 6.82 2.90
C PHE A 518 -30.05 7.99 2.42
N SER A 519 -31.10 8.32 3.16
CA SER A 519 -32.09 9.34 2.76
C SER A 519 -31.57 10.77 2.78
N ASP A 520 -30.44 11.05 3.44
CA ASP A 520 -29.79 12.36 3.54
C ASP A 520 -28.78 12.66 2.39
N ARG A 521 -28.64 11.75 1.44
CA ARG A 521 -27.76 11.95 0.26
C ARG A 521 -28.36 12.95 -0.74
N PRO A 522 -27.51 13.67 -1.51
CA PRO A 522 -26.05 13.63 -1.50
C PRO A 522 -25.42 14.53 -0.43
N ARG A 523 -24.34 14.06 0.18
CA ARG A 523 -23.49 14.82 1.12
C ARG A 523 -22.32 15.51 0.43
N PHE A 524 -21.91 15.01 -0.72
CA PHE A 524 -20.88 15.58 -1.58
C PHE A 524 -21.49 16.01 -2.92
N LEU A 525 -21.38 17.30 -3.24
CA LEU A 525 -21.98 17.91 -4.43
C LEU A 525 -20.91 18.62 -5.28
N ILE A 526 -21.18 18.67 -6.57
CA ILE A 526 -20.31 19.32 -7.55
C ILE A 526 -21.15 20.38 -8.29
N VAL A 527 -20.61 21.60 -8.40
CA VAL A 527 -21.26 22.66 -9.22
C VAL A 527 -21.41 22.13 -10.64
N ARG A 528 -22.65 21.98 -11.09
CA ARG A 528 -22.95 21.64 -12.48
C ARG A 528 -22.78 22.89 -13.37
N LYS A 529 -22.35 22.68 -14.62
CA LYS A 529 -22.25 23.74 -15.64
C LYS A 529 -23.61 24.37 -15.92
#